data_b04d1431c3af955c850d24eb5b456c3f
#
_entry.id   b04d1431c3af955c850d24eb5b456c3f
#
_cell.length_a   1.000
_cell.length_b   1.000
_cell.length_c   1.000
_cell.angle_alpha   90.00
_cell.angle_beta   90.00
_cell.angle_gamma   90.00
#
_symmetry.space_group_name_H-M   'P 1'
#
loop_
_entity.id
_entity.type
_entity.pdbx_description
1 polymer ?
#
loop_
_entity_poly.entity_id
_entity_poly.type
_entity_poly.pdbx_seq_one_letter_code
_entity_poly.pdbx_strand_id
1 'polypeptide(L)'
;MKRFFHIVLFSCLVVACNPDKDIFTRNPIFSEGFVITNISGQVLDANHQPVEGAIVILDLLHRMSDENGFFYFNNVQVDSKRAVLNVNKGGFFDGGRAIFPTKDSNTPLKIRLLEKVVVANFDGAVGGEIILPDGSVLNIPTDAALNQNGTKFSDEVQVSAYSLSLDFLEGLQKMPTDLKGLAFSGQEKILESYGVFIFDWSDVNGHKLCIGQGKKVIIQFPISNGVVAQAPPMLGLWYFDVDLNIWKEEGIAIFQNGNYIAEVGKTGFWNIANPHDFISVKGDLKNQNDGTLSNMPYSLEIENGGTLGFGWSDEDGKFNANVPQDLISIIKVLDECNDIDYSTAIGALSMDSQISNVKINNSSDFSHISGTLLNCGGNNVQTGYIIISVNSKIYFFPFSDGFFQGNINTCNLSSATLVAYDVGNSKKSEPLQLEINAITETGEISVCF
;
A
#
# COMPACT_ATOMS: atom_id res chain seq x y z
N MET A 1 -17.74 -49.58 49.07
CA MET A 1 -16.51 -48.85 48.75
C MET A 1 -16.53 -48.54 47.27
N LYS A 2 -16.99 -47.31 46.90
CA LYS A 2 -16.94 -46.80 45.51
C LYS A 2 -15.72 -45.94 45.36
N ARG A 3 -14.76 -46.37 44.53
CA ARG A 3 -13.56 -45.57 44.17
C ARG A 3 -13.96 -44.57 43.09
N PHE A 4 -13.85 -43.30 43.37
CA PHE A 4 -13.93 -42.20 42.40
C PHE A 4 -12.56 -42.08 41.74
N PHE A 5 -12.51 -42.28 40.40
CA PHE A 5 -11.35 -42.00 39.57
C PHE A 5 -11.49 -40.54 39.13
N HIS A 6 -10.58 -39.66 39.59
CA HIS A 6 -10.46 -38.30 39.10
C HIS A 6 -9.59 -38.35 37.85
N ILE A 7 -10.20 -38.13 36.69
CA ILE A 7 -9.49 -37.86 35.45
C ILE A 7 -9.13 -36.39 35.48
N VAL A 8 -7.83 -36.10 35.67
CA VAL A 8 -7.28 -34.76 35.47
C VAL A 8 -7.06 -34.60 33.98
N LEU A 9 -7.94 -33.83 33.34
CA LEU A 9 -7.78 -33.42 31.93
C LEU A 9 -6.68 -32.36 31.88
N PHE A 10 -5.48 -32.78 31.44
CA PHE A 10 -4.39 -31.85 31.13
C PHE A 10 -4.74 -31.18 29.79
N SER A 11 -5.30 -29.98 29.86
CA SER A 11 -5.49 -29.12 28.70
C SER A 11 -4.11 -28.66 28.21
N CYS A 12 -3.58 -29.30 27.17
CA CYS A 12 -2.45 -28.77 26.41
C CYS A 12 -2.94 -27.49 25.70
N LEU A 13 -2.63 -26.32 26.26
CA LEU A 13 -2.67 -25.07 25.54
C LEU A 13 -1.63 -25.11 24.42
N VAL A 14 -2.06 -25.41 23.20
CA VAL A 14 -1.26 -25.24 22.01
C VAL A 14 -1.15 -23.71 21.79
N VAL A 15 -0.02 -23.14 22.22
CA VAL A 15 0.33 -21.75 21.90
C VAL A 15 0.78 -21.73 20.44
N ALA A 16 -0.14 -21.45 19.54
CA ALA A 16 0.20 -21.18 18.14
C ALA A 16 0.85 -19.78 18.04
N CYS A 17 1.67 -19.57 17.02
CA CYS A 17 2.30 -18.28 16.69
C CYS A 17 1.32 -17.11 16.41
N ASN A 18 0.05 -17.33 16.51
CA ASN A 18 -0.99 -16.31 16.39
C ASN A 18 -1.80 -16.28 17.69
N PRO A 19 -1.34 -15.55 18.74
CA PRO A 19 -2.08 -15.45 20.00
C PRO A 19 -3.40 -14.69 19.89
N ASP A 20 -3.62 -13.96 18.80
CA ASP A 20 -4.77 -13.10 18.57
C ASP A 20 -5.76 -13.69 17.55
N LYS A 21 -5.94 -15.02 17.50
CA LYS A 21 -7.19 -15.54 16.98
C LYS A 21 -8.29 -15.31 18.02
N ASP A 22 -8.52 -14.04 18.32
CA ASP A 22 -9.84 -13.66 18.75
C ASP A 22 -10.78 -14.01 17.60
N ILE A 23 -11.64 -15.00 17.85
CA ILE A 23 -12.76 -15.33 16.97
C ILE A 23 -13.76 -14.14 17.08
N PHE A 24 -13.32 -12.98 16.65
CA PHE A 24 -14.25 -11.98 16.19
C PHE A 24 -14.76 -12.49 14.85
N THR A 25 -15.89 -13.19 14.91
CA THR A 25 -16.76 -13.23 13.74
C THR A 25 -16.77 -11.81 13.19
N ARG A 26 -16.14 -11.59 12.03
CA ARG A 26 -16.29 -10.35 11.29
C ARG A 26 -17.78 -10.12 11.08
N ASN A 27 -18.41 -9.41 11.99
CA ASN A 27 -19.47 -8.55 11.57
C ASN A 27 -18.74 -7.41 10.89
N PRO A 28 -18.81 -7.28 9.57
CA PRO A 28 -18.32 -6.08 8.91
C PRO A 28 -19.03 -4.93 9.65
N ILE A 29 -18.25 -4.02 10.23
CA ILE A 29 -18.79 -2.75 10.72
C ILE A 29 -19.21 -2.05 9.44
N PHE A 30 -20.44 -2.29 9.02
CA PHE A 30 -21.01 -1.67 7.83
C PHE A 30 -21.09 -0.18 8.12
N SER A 31 -20.19 0.59 7.53
CA SER A 31 -20.37 2.02 7.42
C SER A 31 -21.67 2.29 6.65
N GLU A 32 -22.27 3.44 6.84
CA GLU A 32 -23.61 3.79 6.34
C GLU A 32 -23.73 3.90 4.82
N GLY A 33 -23.05 3.06 4.04
CA GLY A 33 -23.20 3.05 2.59
C GLY A 33 -22.26 2.12 1.85
N PHE A 34 -22.81 1.51 0.81
CA PHE A 34 -22.05 0.78 -0.20
C PHE A 34 -22.10 1.52 -1.52
N VAL A 35 -21.07 1.37 -2.32
CA VAL A 35 -21.04 1.77 -3.72
C VAL A 35 -20.70 0.58 -4.57
N ILE A 36 -21.22 0.60 -5.80
CA ILE A 36 -20.82 -0.33 -6.86
C ILE A 36 -19.76 0.39 -7.67
N THR A 37 -18.61 -0.26 -7.88
CA THR A 37 -17.47 0.34 -8.56
C THR A 37 -16.64 -0.74 -9.26
N ASN A 38 -15.72 -0.32 -10.11
CA ASN A 38 -14.68 -1.16 -10.68
C ASN A 38 -13.37 -0.86 -9.96
N ILE A 39 -12.60 -1.91 -9.71
CA ILE A 39 -11.27 -1.78 -9.10
C ILE A 39 -10.30 -2.58 -9.94
N SER A 40 -9.25 -1.93 -10.38
CA SER A 40 -8.21 -2.55 -11.18
C SER A 40 -6.84 -2.11 -10.71
N GLY A 41 -5.82 -2.87 -11.05
CA GLY A 41 -4.50 -2.47 -10.67
C GLY A 41 -3.41 -3.39 -11.18
N GLN A 42 -2.21 -3.03 -10.82
CA GLN A 42 -1.00 -3.75 -11.17
C GLN A 42 -0.22 -4.09 -9.90
N VAL A 43 0.19 -5.35 -9.79
CA VAL A 43 1.10 -5.83 -8.75
C VAL A 43 2.51 -5.87 -9.33
N LEU A 44 3.41 -5.14 -8.69
CA LEU A 44 4.80 -5.01 -9.08
C LEU A 44 5.72 -5.44 -7.94
N ASP A 45 6.94 -5.82 -8.25
CA ASP A 45 8.02 -5.97 -7.27
C ASP A 45 8.70 -4.62 -6.95
N ALA A 46 9.71 -4.64 -6.10
CA ALA A 46 10.51 -3.46 -5.75
C ALA A 46 11.27 -2.87 -6.95
N ASN A 47 11.51 -3.65 -8.00
CA ASN A 47 12.23 -3.27 -9.21
C ASN A 47 11.31 -2.88 -10.37
N HIS A 48 10.01 -2.63 -10.09
CA HIS A 48 8.97 -2.33 -11.06
C HIS A 48 8.64 -3.46 -12.04
N GLN A 49 9.05 -4.71 -11.74
CA GLN A 49 8.71 -5.84 -12.58
C GLN A 49 7.33 -6.38 -12.20
N PRO A 50 6.52 -6.82 -13.19
CA PRO A 50 5.23 -7.43 -12.92
C PRO A 50 5.35 -8.67 -12.03
N VAL A 51 4.46 -8.81 -11.05
CA VAL A 51 4.36 -10.02 -10.23
C VAL A 51 3.16 -10.83 -10.71
N GLU A 52 3.40 -11.85 -11.52
CA GLU A 52 2.39 -12.79 -11.97
C GLU A 52 1.93 -13.72 -10.84
N GLY A 53 0.63 -14.07 -10.82
CA GLY A 53 0.04 -15.02 -9.89
C GLY A 53 0.04 -14.54 -8.43
N ALA A 54 0.09 -13.24 -8.18
CA ALA A 54 -0.21 -12.68 -6.87
C ALA A 54 -1.72 -12.77 -6.60
N ILE A 55 -2.10 -13.21 -5.41
CA ILE A 55 -3.51 -13.33 -5.01
C ILE A 55 -3.95 -11.99 -4.42
N VAL A 56 -4.85 -11.30 -5.13
CA VAL A 56 -5.45 -10.05 -4.69
C VAL A 56 -6.82 -10.35 -4.08
N ILE A 57 -7.02 -9.94 -2.83
CA ILE A 57 -8.21 -10.23 -2.04
C ILE A 57 -8.94 -8.93 -1.74
N LEU A 58 -10.22 -8.88 -2.07
CA LEU A 58 -11.15 -7.80 -1.74
C LEU A 58 -12.34 -8.43 -1.00
N ASP A 59 -12.40 -8.24 0.30
CA ASP A 59 -13.35 -8.92 1.19
C ASP A 59 -13.36 -10.46 1.00
N LEU A 60 -14.41 -11.02 0.41
CA LEU A 60 -14.54 -12.45 0.09
C LEU A 60 -14.15 -12.78 -1.36
N LEU A 61 -13.88 -11.76 -2.17
CA LEU A 61 -13.50 -11.93 -3.56
C LEU A 61 -11.99 -12.03 -3.69
N HIS A 62 -11.52 -12.85 -4.63
CA HIS A 62 -10.10 -12.94 -4.96
C HIS A 62 -9.88 -12.99 -6.46
N ARG A 63 -8.76 -12.46 -6.90
CA ARG A 63 -8.26 -12.48 -8.27
C ARG A 63 -6.77 -12.80 -8.25
N MET A 64 -6.29 -13.39 -9.32
CA MET A 64 -4.84 -13.54 -9.53
C MET A 64 -4.38 -12.52 -10.54
N SER A 65 -3.20 -11.95 -10.30
CA SER A 65 -2.56 -11.09 -11.29
C SER A 65 -2.05 -11.91 -12.47
N ASP A 66 -2.16 -11.35 -13.67
CA ASP A 66 -1.69 -11.95 -14.91
C ASP A 66 -0.16 -11.76 -15.13
N GLU A 67 0.34 -12.12 -16.32
CA GLU A 67 1.75 -11.99 -16.72
C GLU A 67 2.30 -10.55 -16.67
N ASN A 68 1.42 -9.55 -16.74
CA ASN A 68 1.75 -8.13 -16.61
C ASN A 68 1.47 -7.59 -15.19
N GLY A 69 1.19 -8.47 -14.23
CA GLY A 69 0.81 -8.10 -12.87
C GLY A 69 -0.60 -7.54 -12.73
N PHE A 70 -1.42 -7.57 -13.81
CA PHE A 70 -2.75 -6.96 -13.81
C PHE A 70 -3.78 -7.79 -13.05
N PHE A 71 -4.67 -7.10 -12.32
CA PHE A 71 -5.88 -7.67 -11.72
C PHE A 71 -7.08 -6.74 -11.91
N TYR A 72 -8.29 -7.33 -11.88
CA TYR A 72 -9.52 -6.58 -12.09
C TYR A 72 -10.71 -7.16 -11.31
N PHE A 73 -11.44 -6.28 -10.64
CA PHE A 73 -12.73 -6.55 -10.01
C PHE A 73 -13.79 -5.71 -10.71
N ASN A 74 -14.71 -6.36 -11.40
CA ASN A 74 -15.77 -5.69 -12.15
C ASN A 74 -17.04 -5.62 -11.31
N ASN A 75 -17.65 -4.44 -11.28
CA ASN A 75 -18.98 -4.21 -10.73
C ASN A 75 -19.15 -4.77 -9.31
N VAL A 76 -18.17 -4.45 -8.44
CA VAL A 76 -18.15 -4.96 -7.07
C VAL A 76 -18.76 -3.97 -6.09
N GLN A 77 -19.50 -4.51 -5.13
CA GLN A 77 -20.06 -3.74 -4.02
C GLN A 77 -19.02 -3.65 -2.91
N VAL A 78 -18.64 -2.42 -2.55
CA VAL A 78 -17.64 -2.14 -1.51
C VAL A 78 -18.12 -1.04 -0.58
N ASP A 79 -17.49 -0.94 0.61
CA ASP A 79 -17.74 0.15 1.55
C ASP A 79 -17.39 1.49 0.90
N SER A 80 -18.33 2.44 0.93
CA SER A 80 -18.18 3.77 0.27
C SER A 80 -17.14 4.66 0.93
N LYS A 81 -16.75 4.37 2.17
CA LYS A 81 -15.76 5.17 2.91
C LYS A 81 -14.35 4.61 2.78
N ARG A 82 -14.20 3.27 2.70
CA ARG A 82 -12.90 2.62 2.63
C ARG A 82 -13.02 1.17 2.19
N ALA A 83 -12.47 0.81 1.06
CA ALA A 83 -12.28 -0.58 0.63
C ALA A 83 -10.80 -0.94 0.72
N VAL A 84 -10.48 -2.17 1.12
CA VAL A 84 -9.09 -2.62 1.27
C VAL A 84 -8.84 -3.85 0.44
N LEU A 85 -7.77 -3.80 -0.34
CA LEU A 85 -7.23 -4.93 -1.06
C LEU A 85 -6.02 -5.48 -0.31
N ASN A 86 -5.98 -6.78 -0.10
CA ASN A 86 -4.79 -7.49 0.38
C ASN A 86 -4.16 -8.24 -0.77
N VAL A 87 -2.85 -8.29 -0.80
CA VAL A 87 -2.09 -8.99 -1.85
C VAL A 87 -1.09 -9.93 -1.22
N ASN A 88 -1.18 -11.20 -1.60
CA ASN A 88 -0.30 -12.25 -1.10
C ASN A 88 0.43 -12.93 -2.26
N LYS A 89 1.73 -13.15 -2.10
CA LYS A 89 2.57 -13.91 -3.03
C LYS A 89 3.68 -14.62 -2.25
N GLY A 90 3.85 -15.91 -2.50
CA GLY A 90 4.97 -16.66 -1.89
C GLY A 90 6.31 -16.01 -2.19
N GLY A 91 7.18 -15.87 -1.17
CA GLY A 91 8.46 -15.18 -1.28
C GLY A 91 8.41 -13.67 -1.08
N PHE A 92 7.24 -13.08 -0.85
CA PHE A 92 7.05 -11.66 -0.61
C PHE A 92 6.43 -11.40 0.77
N PHE A 93 6.64 -10.20 1.29
CA PHE A 93 5.82 -9.70 2.39
C PHE A 93 4.40 -9.42 1.88
N ASP A 94 3.40 -9.63 2.74
CA ASP A 94 2.02 -9.32 2.42
C ASP A 94 1.89 -7.81 2.15
N GLY A 95 1.25 -7.48 1.04
CA GLY A 95 1.01 -6.10 0.64
C GLY A 95 -0.48 -5.79 0.60
N GLY A 96 -0.80 -4.56 0.29
CA GLY A 96 -2.20 -4.17 0.13
C GLY A 96 -2.38 -2.71 -0.19
N ARG A 97 -3.66 -2.30 -0.29
CA ARG A 97 -4.04 -0.93 -0.56
C ARG A 97 -5.44 -0.64 -0.04
N ALA A 98 -5.58 0.44 0.70
CA ALA A 98 -6.88 1.03 0.95
C ALA A 98 -7.22 2.05 -0.15
N ILE A 99 -8.48 2.07 -0.56
CA ILE A 99 -9.03 3.03 -1.50
C ILE A 99 -10.28 3.67 -0.94
N PHE A 100 -10.60 4.85 -1.45
CA PHE A 100 -11.87 5.54 -1.22
C PHE A 100 -12.69 5.44 -2.50
N PRO A 101 -13.55 4.41 -2.64
CA PRO A 101 -14.20 4.12 -3.91
C PRO A 101 -15.21 5.18 -4.30
N THR A 102 -15.23 5.52 -5.59
CA THR A 102 -16.24 6.38 -6.20
C THR A 102 -17.25 5.51 -6.96
N LYS A 103 -18.53 5.86 -6.85
CA LYS A 103 -19.60 5.14 -7.52
C LYS A 103 -19.42 5.18 -9.04
N ASP A 104 -19.63 4.03 -9.71
CA ASP A 104 -19.58 3.87 -11.17
C ASP A 104 -18.26 4.34 -11.82
N SER A 105 -17.18 4.42 -11.03
CA SER A 105 -15.84 4.81 -11.47
C SER A 105 -14.90 3.62 -11.50
N ASN A 106 -13.69 3.82 -12.01
CA ASN A 106 -12.60 2.87 -11.95
C ASN A 106 -11.41 3.53 -11.24
N THR A 107 -10.97 2.93 -10.14
CA THR A 107 -9.79 3.41 -9.42
C THR A 107 -8.60 2.53 -9.77
N PRO A 108 -7.64 3.03 -10.57
CA PRO A 108 -6.43 2.28 -10.89
C PRO A 108 -5.48 2.29 -9.70
N LEU A 109 -4.82 1.15 -9.46
CA LEU A 109 -3.91 0.96 -8.34
C LEU A 109 -2.56 0.41 -8.79
N LYS A 110 -1.49 0.87 -8.14
CA LYS A 110 -0.20 0.20 -8.17
C LYS A 110 0.12 -0.30 -6.76
N ILE A 111 0.39 -1.59 -6.61
CA ILE A 111 0.77 -2.23 -5.35
C ILE A 111 2.15 -2.81 -5.55
N ARG A 112 3.11 -2.38 -4.74
CA ARG A 112 4.47 -2.91 -4.77
C ARG A 112 4.69 -3.88 -3.63
N LEU A 113 5.06 -5.10 -3.96
CA LEU A 113 5.43 -6.12 -3.00
C LEU A 113 6.94 -6.07 -2.73
N LEU A 114 7.30 -6.28 -1.48
CA LEU A 114 8.69 -6.43 -1.04
C LEU A 114 9.04 -7.92 -1.01
N GLU A 115 10.09 -8.31 -1.71
CA GLU A 115 10.62 -9.68 -1.64
C GLU A 115 11.20 -9.96 -0.25
N LYS A 116 11.01 -11.17 0.26
CA LYS A 116 11.66 -11.63 1.50
C LYS A 116 13.10 -12.05 1.20
N VAL A 117 13.96 -11.07 0.97
CA VAL A 117 15.39 -11.28 0.79
C VAL A 117 16.05 -11.47 2.16
N VAL A 118 16.79 -12.56 2.33
CA VAL A 118 17.56 -12.80 3.57
C VAL A 118 18.69 -11.77 3.64
N VAL A 119 18.65 -10.90 4.63
CA VAL A 119 19.66 -9.85 4.85
C VAL A 119 20.66 -10.21 5.94
N ALA A 120 20.29 -11.12 6.83
CA ALA A 120 21.15 -11.62 7.91
C ALA A 120 20.62 -12.93 8.49
N ASN A 121 21.45 -13.60 9.29
CA ASN A 121 21.11 -14.79 10.07
C ASN A 121 21.49 -14.59 11.53
N PHE A 122 20.80 -15.30 12.42
CA PHE A 122 21.19 -15.42 13.83
C PHE A 122 20.91 -16.81 14.38
N ASP A 123 21.57 -17.20 15.46
CA ASP A 123 21.33 -18.44 16.19
C ASP A 123 20.09 -18.30 17.07
N GLY A 124 19.06 -19.12 16.86
CA GLY A 124 17.77 -19.05 17.54
C GLY A 124 17.84 -19.22 19.06
N ALA A 125 18.87 -19.96 19.57
CA ALA A 125 19.10 -20.11 21.00
C ALA A 125 19.84 -18.90 21.63
N VAL A 126 20.75 -18.28 20.87
CA VAL A 126 21.63 -17.23 21.37
C VAL A 126 21.04 -15.82 21.16
N GLY A 127 20.30 -15.61 20.06
CA GLY A 127 19.91 -14.28 19.59
C GLY A 127 21.08 -13.52 18.98
N GLY A 128 21.06 -12.19 19.04
CA GLY A 128 22.16 -11.38 18.53
C GLY A 128 21.75 -9.98 18.09
N GLU A 129 22.71 -9.26 17.55
CA GLU A 129 22.51 -7.94 16.93
C GLU A 129 22.66 -8.05 15.42
N ILE A 130 21.70 -7.49 14.69
CA ILE A 130 21.72 -7.39 13.23
C ILE A 130 21.69 -5.91 12.85
N ILE A 131 22.66 -5.49 12.03
CA ILE A 131 22.75 -4.12 11.50
C ILE A 131 22.46 -4.20 10.00
N LEU A 132 21.43 -3.46 9.56
CA LEU A 132 21.05 -3.36 8.15
C LEU A 132 21.90 -2.28 7.43
N PRO A 133 21.96 -2.31 6.09
CA PRO A 133 22.74 -1.35 5.30
C PRO A 133 22.33 0.12 5.49
N ASP A 134 21.09 0.39 5.84
CA ASP A 134 20.56 1.74 6.13
C ASP A 134 20.88 2.24 7.56
N GLY A 135 21.55 1.42 8.37
CA GLY A 135 21.87 1.71 9.77
C GLY A 135 20.79 1.29 10.78
N SER A 136 19.69 0.69 10.31
CA SER A 136 18.70 0.09 11.21
C SER A 136 19.29 -1.09 11.98
N VAL A 137 18.85 -1.30 13.22
CA VAL A 137 19.36 -2.35 14.10
C VAL A 137 18.23 -3.18 14.67
N LEU A 138 18.43 -4.50 14.71
CA LEU A 138 17.59 -5.46 15.41
C LEU A 138 18.41 -6.09 16.54
N ASN A 139 18.03 -5.88 17.80
CA ASN A 139 18.60 -6.58 18.95
C ASN A 139 17.63 -7.68 19.38
N ILE A 140 18.08 -8.92 19.21
CA ILE A 140 17.27 -10.13 19.37
C ILE A 140 17.71 -10.85 20.65
N PRO A 141 16.80 -11.04 21.63
CA PRO A 141 17.18 -11.73 22.87
C PRO A 141 17.33 -13.24 22.65
N THR A 142 18.00 -13.91 23.58
CA THR A 142 18.15 -15.35 23.62
C THR A 142 16.79 -16.07 23.61
N ASP A 143 16.71 -17.23 22.95
CA ASP A 143 15.49 -18.05 22.88
C ASP A 143 14.26 -17.27 22.40
N ALA A 144 14.43 -16.35 21.45
CA ALA A 144 13.33 -15.52 20.96
C ALA A 144 12.51 -16.21 19.87
N ALA A 145 13.13 -17.12 19.10
CA ALA A 145 12.48 -17.74 17.95
C ALA A 145 11.61 -18.94 18.34
N LEU A 146 10.39 -18.99 17.81
CA LEU A 146 9.48 -20.14 17.92
C LEU A 146 9.02 -20.60 16.55
N ASN A 147 8.80 -21.90 16.42
CA ASN A 147 8.03 -22.48 15.34
C ASN A 147 6.56 -22.06 15.42
N GLN A 148 5.81 -22.21 14.34
CA GLN A 148 4.38 -21.88 14.29
C GLN A 148 3.53 -22.70 15.29
N ASN A 149 4.01 -23.87 15.72
CA ASN A 149 3.36 -24.69 16.75
C ASN A 149 3.72 -24.27 18.18
N GLY A 150 4.46 -23.16 18.37
CA GLY A 150 4.87 -22.64 19.67
C GLY A 150 6.08 -23.31 20.30
N THR A 151 6.73 -24.27 19.63
CA THR A 151 7.98 -24.87 20.14
C THR A 151 9.18 -23.97 19.87
N LYS A 152 10.17 -23.98 20.78
CA LYS A 152 11.40 -23.21 20.58
C LYS A 152 12.13 -23.67 19.33
N PHE A 153 12.67 -22.69 18.59
CA PHE A 153 13.55 -22.89 17.46
C PHE A 153 14.96 -22.44 17.84
N SER A 154 15.91 -23.37 17.82
CA SER A 154 17.28 -23.15 18.32
C SER A 154 18.33 -23.18 17.21
N ASP A 155 17.95 -23.48 15.97
CA ASP A 155 18.84 -23.52 14.83
C ASP A 155 18.99 -22.14 14.17
N GLU A 156 19.63 -22.07 13.02
CA GLU A 156 19.83 -20.84 12.26
C GLU A 156 18.50 -20.22 11.79
N VAL A 157 18.27 -18.98 12.18
CA VAL A 157 17.12 -18.16 11.78
C VAL A 157 17.55 -17.19 10.69
N GLN A 158 16.85 -17.21 9.56
CA GLN A 158 16.99 -16.24 8.47
C GLN A 158 16.11 -15.03 8.72
N VAL A 159 16.67 -13.84 8.52
CA VAL A 159 15.98 -12.57 8.69
C VAL A 159 15.84 -11.86 7.37
N SER A 160 14.60 -11.49 7.03
CA SER A 160 14.28 -10.54 5.95
C SER A 160 13.78 -9.25 6.59
N ALA A 161 14.33 -8.10 6.21
CA ALA A 161 13.95 -6.82 6.82
C ALA A 161 14.15 -5.64 5.87
N TYR A 162 13.31 -4.61 6.05
CA TYR A 162 13.37 -3.33 5.34
C TYR A 162 12.99 -2.19 6.25
N SER A 163 13.61 -1.03 6.03
CA SER A 163 13.16 0.27 6.51
C SER A 163 12.60 1.05 5.32
N LEU A 164 11.39 1.58 5.45
CA LEU A 164 10.73 2.33 4.38
C LEU A 164 10.75 3.82 4.73
N SER A 165 11.44 4.61 3.91
CA SER A 165 11.25 6.06 3.87
C SER A 165 9.95 6.37 3.15
N LEU A 166 9.10 7.20 3.75
CA LEU A 166 7.83 7.63 3.17
C LEU A 166 7.91 8.99 2.46
N ASP A 167 9.11 9.55 2.32
CA ASP A 167 9.34 10.84 1.66
C ASP A 167 9.16 10.76 0.15
N PHE A 168 9.20 9.53 -0.40
CA PHE A 168 9.14 9.29 -1.84
C PHE A 168 8.00 8.33 -2.19
N LEU A 169 7.44 8.52 -3.39
CA LEU A 169 6.38 7.67 -3.95
C LEU A 169 6.73 6.18 -3.86
N GLU A 170 7.99 5.82 -4.08
CA GLU A 170 8.45 4.45 -4.03
C GLU A 170 8.24 3.79 -2.67
N GLY A 171 8.54 4.49 -1.58
CA GLY A 171 8.29 3.99 -0.21
C GLY A 171 6.80 3.88 0.09
N LEU A 172 6.02 4.89 -0.32
CA LEU A 172 4.56 4.91 -0.12
C LEU A 172 3.86 3.75 -0.84
N GLN A 173 4.32 3.39 -2.04
CA GLN A 173 3.74 2.28 -2.80
C GLN A 173 4.04 0.89 -2.20
N LYS A 174 5.04 0.78 -1.31
CA LYS A 174 5.40 -0.45 -0.57
C LYS A 174 4.65 -0.60 0.75
N MET A 175 3.86 0.39 1.15
CA MET A 175 3.03 0.34 2.35
C MET A 175 1.95 -0.76 2.23
N PRO A 176 1.63 -1.47 3.33
CA PRO A 176 0.61 -2.53 3.29
C PRO A 176 -0.82 -1.98 3.17
N THR A 177 -1.04 -0.71 3.53
CA THR A 177 -2.35 -0.04 3.49
C THR A 177 -2.17 1.49 3.61
N ASP A 178 -3.30 2.22 3.80
CA ASP A 178 -3.31 3.61 4.26
C ASP A 178 -2.79 3.74 5.70
N LEU A 179 -2.69 4.98 6.19
CA LEU A 179 -2.22 5.29 7.55
C LEU A 179 -3.38 5.45 8.56
N LYS A 180 -4.43 4.64 8.42
CA LYS A 180 -5.51 4.57 9.40
C LYS A 180 -5.14 3.66 10.56
N GLY A 181 -5.23 4.18 11.79
CA GLY A 181 -4.89 3.47 13.02
C GLY A 181 -6.06 3.30 13.98
N LEU A 182 -6.01 2.26 14.81
CA LEU A 182 -6.90 2.02 15.93
C LEU A 182 -6.10 2.17 17.22
N ALA A 183 -6.38 3.23 17.97
CA ALA A 183 -5.71 3.52 19.24
C ALA A 183 -6.13 2.55 20.35
N PHE A 184 -5.38 2.46 21.45
CA PHE A 184 -5.76 1.68 22.65
C PHE A 184 -7.12 2.08 23.20
N SER A 185 -7.56 3.33 23.00
CA SER A 185 -8.90 3.79 23.38
C SER A 185 -10.03 3.19 22.53
N GLY A 186 -9.73 2.47 21.46
CA GLY A 186 -10.69 2.01 20.47
C GLY A 186 -11.11 3.08 19.45
N GLN A 187 -10.51 4.27 19.48
CA GLN A 187 -10.79 5.32 18.51
C GLN A 187 -9.92 5.16 17.27
N GLU A 188 -10.53 5.39 16.11
CA GLU A 188 -9.80 5.48 14.85
C GLU A 188 -9.06 6.82 14.75
N LYS A 189 -7.85 6.78 14.21
CA LYS A 189 -6.96 7.93 14.03
C LYS A 189 -6.37 7.91 12.62
N ILE A 190 -5.97 9.07 12.11
CA ILE A 190 -5.01 9.13 11.01
C ILE A 190 -3.61 9.25 11.60
N LEU A 191 -2.67 8.50 11.04
CA LEU A 191 -1.31 8.43 11.55
C LEU A 191 -0.39 9.35 10.73
N GLU A 192 0.22 10.30 11.39
CA GLU A 192 1.34 11.04 10.84
C GLU A 192 2.60 10.19 11.00
N SER A 193 3.02 9.53 9.93
CA SER A 193 4.11 8.57 9.94
C SER A 193 5.47 9.23 9.78
N TYR A 194 6.42 8.79 10.59
CA TYR A 194 7.83 9.17 10.56
C TYR A 194 8.72 8.07 9.99
N GLY A 195 8.18 6.88 9.73
CA GLY A 195 8.86 5.76 9.11
C GLY A 195 8.23 4.42 9.43
N VAL A 196 8.45 3.47 8.55
CA VAL A 196 7.94 2.10 8.67
C VAL A 196 9.10 1.12 8.62
N PHE A 197 9.09 0.18 9.53
CA PHE A 197 10.03 -0.93 9.58
C PHE A 197 9.27 -2.25 9.39
N ILE A 198 9.80 -3.14 8.55
CA ILE A 198 9.24 -4.47 8.36
C ILE A 198 10.34 -5.51 8.54
N PHE A 199 10.04 -6.61 9.23
CA PHE A 199 10.91 -7.78 9.26
C PHE A 199 10.11 -9.07 9.43
N ASP A 200 10.70 -10.15 8.96
CA ASP A 200 10.15 -11.51 9.13
C ASP A 200 11.29 -12.49 9.39
N TRP A 201 10.95 -13.61 10.05
CA TRP A 201 11.87 -14.69 10.37
C TRP A 201 11.43 -16.00 9.69
N SER A 202 12.41 -16.73 9.16
CA SER A 202 12.17 -18.07 8.65
C SER A 202 13.31 -19.03 9.04
N ASP A 203 13.03 -20.32 8.96
CA ASP A 203 14.09 -21.32 8.96
C ASP A 203 14.77 -21.39 7.57
N VAL A 204 15.80 -22.19 7.44
CA VAL A 204 16.54 -22.40 6.19
C VAL A 204 15.71 -23.02 5.05
N ASN A 205 14.53 -23.57 5.36
CA ASN A 205 13.58 -24.13 4.40
C ASN A 205 12.47 -23.12 4.03
N GLY A 206 12.51 -21.91 4.59
CA GLY A 206 11.52 -20.87 4.36
C GLY A 206 10.25 -20.99 5.21
N HIS A 207 10.21 -21.87 6.22
CA HIS A 207 9.07 -21.93 7.13
C HIS A 207 9.10 -20.74 8.08
N LYS A 208 7.97 -20.05 8.19
CA LYS A 208 7.82 -18.89 9.03
C LYS A 208 8.07 -19.20 10.51
N LEU A 209 8.85 -18.37 11.17
CA LEU A 209 9.09 -18.36 12.61
C LEU A 209 8.44 -17.10 13.23
N CYS A 210 8.25 -17.12 14.54
CA CYS A 210 7.67 -15.99 15.27
C CYS A 210 8.44 -15.68 16.55
N ILE A 211 8.20 -14.48 17.09
CA ILE A 211 8.76 -14.06 18.39
C ILE A 211 7.98 -14.75 19.52
N GLY A 212 8.69 -15.38 20.44
CA GLY A 212 8.11 -16.07 21.59
C GLY A 212 7.35 -15.12 22.53
N GLN A 213 6.28 -15.65 23.14
CA GLN A 213 5.49 -14.88 24.09
C GLN A 213 6.35 -14.30 25.22
N GLY A 214 6.19 -13.01 25.48
CA GLY A 214 6.97 -12.27 26.49
C GLY A 214 8.39 -11.91 26.07
N LYS A 215 8.85 -12.33 24.89
CA LYS A 215 10.10 -11.87 24.29
C LYS A 215 9.87 -10.58 23.51
N LYS A 216 10.86 -9.68 23.53
CA LYS A 216 10.83 -8.42 22.79
C LYS A 216 12.12 -8.29 21.99
N VAL A 217 11.98 -7.97 20.73
CA VAL A 217 13.08 -7.52 19.87
C VAL A 217 13.13 -6.00 19.98
N ILE A 218 14.32 -5.45 20.18
CA ILE A 218 14.51 -3.99 20.12
C ILE A 218 14.82 -3.66 18.66
N ILE A 219 13.97 -2.83 18.06
CA ILE A 219 14.23 -2.24 16.75
C ILE A 219 14.71 -0.81 16.93
N GLN A 220 15.75 -0.46 16.16
CA GLN A 220 16.25 0.90 16.08
C GLN A 220 16.37 1.25 14.61
N PHE A 221 15.76 2.33 14.18
CA PHE A 221 15.85 2.75 12.80
C PHE A 221 15.94 4.28 12.65
N PRO A 222 16.75 4.74 11.67
CA PRO A 222 16.93 6.15 11.41
C PRO A 222 15.64 6.71 10.80
N ILE A 223 15.38 7.98 11.07
CA ILE A 223 14.33 8.72 10.37
C ILE A 223 14.95 9.55 9.23
N SER A 224 14.10 9.93 8.29
CA SER A 224 14.52 10.80 7.19
C SER A 224 15.18 12.09 7.72
N ASN A 225 16.27 12.49 7.08
CA ASN A 225 16.98 13.73 7.42
C ASN A 225 16.07 14.98 7.30
N GLY A 226 15.04 14.91 6.44
CA GLY A 226 14.09 16.01 6.25
C GLY A 226 13.24 16.34 7.48
N VAL A 227 13.01 15.36 8.37
CA VAL A 227 12.15 15.52 9.55
C VAL A 227 12.88 15.38 10.89
N VAL A 228 14.21 15.13 10.89
CA VAL A 228 15.00 14.94 12.12
C VAL A 228 14.90 16.15 13.05
N ALA A 229 14.90 17.36 12.51
CA ALA A 229 14.86 18.59 13.31
C ALA A 229 13.51 18.79 14.02
N GLN A 230 12.43 18.22 13.51
CA GLN A 230 11.07 18.28 14.03
C GLN A 230 10.65 16.99 14.74
N ALA A 231 11.55 16.00 14.81
CA ALA A 231 11.23 14.69 15.37
C ALA A 231 10.78 14.79 16.85
N PRO A 232 9.55 14.37 17.18
CA PRO A 232 9.10 14.33 18.57
C PRO A 232 9.98 13.40 19.41
N PRO A 233 10.21 13.70 20.70
CA PRO A 233 11.03 12.85 21.57
C PRO A 233 10.42 11.46 21.80
N MET A 234 9.12 11.32 21.55
CA MET A 234 8.36 10.08 21.71
C MET A 234 7.21 10.05 20.73
N LEU A 235 6.98 8.90 20.10
CA LEU A 235 5.87 8.65 19.17
C LEU A 235 5.16 7.34 19.52
N GLY A 236 3.92 7.18 19.03
CA GLY A 236 3.22 5.90 19.06
C GLY A 236 3.92 4.86 18.20
N LEU A 237 3.93 3.63 18.68
CA LEU A 237 4.38 2.45 17.94
C LEU A 237 3.15 1.66 17.50
N TRP A 238 3.04 1.43 16.20
CA TRP A 238 1.85 0.85 15.58
C TRP A 238 2.21 -0.41 14.79
N TYR A 239 1.51 -1.50 15.06
CA TYR A 239 1.62 -2.77 14.34
C TYR A 239 0.53 -2.89 13.27
N PHE A 240 0.89 -3.29 12.07
CA PHE A 240 -0.12 -3.56 11.04
C PHE A 240 -0.79 -4.91 11.27
N ASP A 241 -2.06 -4.88 11.61
CA ASP A 241 -2.91 -6.05 11.75
C ASP A 241 -3.47 -6.43 10.36
N VAL A 242 -2.95 -7.51 9.79
CA VAL A 242 -3.33 -7.97 8.44
C VAL A 242 -4.77 -8.50 8.37
N ASP A 243 -5.32 -8.97 9.48
CA ASP A 243 -6.69 -9.49 9.53
C ASP A 243 -7.72 -8.36 9.58
N LEU A 244 -7.40 -7.27 10.26
CA LEU A 244 -8.24 -6.09 10.38
C LEU A 244 -7.93 -5.04 9.31
N ASN A 245 -6.81 -5.15 8.60
CA ASN A 245 -6.32 -4.18 7.62
C ASN A 245 -6.20 -2.76 8.19
N ILE A 246 -5.67 -2.64 9.40
CA ILE A 246 -5.51 -1.37 10.12
C ILE A 246 -4.25 -1.41 11.00
N TRP A 247 -3.66 -0.26 11.24
CA TRP A 247 -2.58 -0.13 12.22
C TRP A 247 -3.17 -0.14 13.64
N LYS A 248 -2.62 -0.97 14.52
CA LYS A 248 -3.01 -1.04 15.94
C LYS A 248 -1.91 -0.43 16.81
N GLU A 249 -2.30 0.42 17.73
CA GLU A 249 -1.36 0.93 18.72
C GLU A 249 -0.88 -0.23 19.63
N GLU A 250 0.45 -0.39 19.75
CA GLU A 250 1.07 -1.49 20.51
C GLU A 250 2.08 -0.97 21.57
N GLY A 251 2.43 0.32 21.53
CA GLY A 251 3.39 0.89 22.46
C GLY A 251 3.91 2.27 22.04
N ILE A 252 5.15 2.52 22.39
CA ILE A 252 5.83 3.78 22.10
C ILE A 252 7.22 3.53 21.51
N ALA A 253 7.71 4.49 20.74
CA ALA A 253 9.09 4.61 20.28
C ALA A 253 9.72 5.87 20.85
N ILE A 254 10.98 5.79 21.26
CA ILE A 254 11.72 6.89 21.89
C ILE A 254 12.82 7.35 20.93
N PHE A 255 12.89 8.67 20.70
CA PHE A 255 13.92 9.27 19.86
C PHE A 255 15.23 9.44 20.63
N GLN A 256 16.31 8.82 20.14
CA GLN A 256 17.64 8.91 20.72
C GLN A 256 18.70 8.89 19.61
N ASN A 257 19.64 9.83 19.63
CA ASN A 257 20.80 9.87 18.74
C ASN A 257 20.44 9.78 17.24
N GLY A 258 19.35 10.42 16.81
CA GLY A 258 18.93 10.42 15.41
C GLY A 258 18.07 9.22 14.98
N ASN A 259 17.78 8.30 15.91
CA ASN A 259 16.99 7.09 15.64
C ASN A 259 15.79 7.00 16.59
N TYR A 260 14.73 6.35 16.15
CA TYR A 260 13.70 5.85 17.07
C TYR A 260 14.01 4.43 17.51
N ILE A 261 13.84 4.18 18.80
CA ILE A 261 14.05 2.90 19.46
C ILE A 261 12.72 2.40 20.00
N ALA A 262 12.35 1.16 19.67
CA ALA A 262 11.10 0.55 20.11
C ALA A 262 11.27 -0.94 20.41
N GLU A 263 10.42 -1.48 21.30
CA GLU A 263 10.34 -2.90 21.64
C GLU A 263 9.14 -3.54 20.93
N VAL A 264 9.37 -4.57 20.13
CA VAL A 264 8.34 -5.27 19.37
C VAL A 264 8.24 -6.75 19.75
N GLY A 265 7.02 -7.25 19.82
CA GLY A 265 6.74 -8.65 20.17
C GLY A 265 6.27 -9.53 19.02
N LYS A 266 6.21 -9.00 17.80
CA LYS A 266 5.72 -9.68 16.59
C LYS A 266 6.61 -9.33 15.41
N THR A 267 6.76 -10.25 14.46
CA THR A 267 7.29 -9.96 13.12
C THR A 267 6.20 -9.31 12.26
N GLY A 268 6.55 -8.54 11.24
CA GLY A 268 5.63 -7.85 10.36
C GLY A 268 5.93 -6.36 10.22
N PHE A 269 4.93 -5.56 9.85
CA PHE A 269 5.08 -4.12 9.66
C PHE A 269 4.88 -3.36 10.96
N TRP A 270 5.80 -2.43 11.22
CA TRP A 270 5.80 -1.52 12.36
C TRP A 270 5.93 -0.08 11.89
N ASN A 271 5.04 0.78 12.34
CA ASN A 271 5.03 2.20 12.00
C ASN A 271 5.27 3.03 13.27
N ILE A 272 6.07 4.06 13.15
CA ILE A 272 6.25 5.08 14.19
C ILE A 272 5.50 6.31 13.76
N ALA A 273 4.48 6.68 14.52
CA ALA A 273 3.55 7.70 14.09
C ALA A 273 2.93 8.48 15.25
N ASN A 274 2.56 9.72 14.96
CA ASN A 274 1.73 10.56 15.81
C ASN A 274 0.25 10.43 15.39
N PRO A 275 -0.66 10.04 16.29
CA PRO A 275 -2.07 9.88 15.94
C PRO A 275 -2.84 11.20 16.02
N HIS A 276 -3.69 11.48 15.03
CA HIS A 276 -4.56 12.64 14.99
C HIS A 276 -6.03 12.25 14.81
N ASP A 277 -6.94 13.05 15.37
CA ASP A 277 -8.34 13.05 14.94
C ASP A 277 -8.40 13.54 13.50
N PHE A 278 -9.34 13.02 12.71
CA PHE A 278 -9.37 13.29 11.29
C PHE A 278 -10.76 13.61 10.78
N ILE A 279 -10.77 14.26 9.63
CA ILE A 279 -11.94 14.55 8.81
C ILE A 279 -11.71 14.02 7.40
N SER A 280 -12.80 13.83 6.66
CA SER A 280 -12.75 13.46 5.25
C SER A 280 -12.76 14.70 4.35
N VAL A 281 -11.86 14.71 3.39
CA VAL A 281 -11.77 15.75 2.37
C VAL A 281 -11.94 15.14 0.99
N LYS A 282 -12.78 15.78 0.16
CA LYS A 282 -12.99 15.44 -1.24
C LYS A 282 -12.61 16.61 -2.12
N GLY A 283 -12.07 16.34 -3.30
CA GLY A 283 -11.72 17.41 -4.22
C GLY A 283 -11.39 16.91 -5.63
N ASP A 284 -11.08 17.86 -6.49
CA ASP A 284 -10.66 17.60 -7.86
C ASP A 284 -9.22 18.08 -8.06
N LEU A 285 -8.36 17.22 -8.58
CA LEU A 285 -7.00 17.58 -8.99
C LEU A 285 -7.04 18.17 -10.39
N LYS A 286 -6.49 19.37 -10.53
CA LYS A 286 -6.43 20.08 -11.82
C LYS A 286 -5.05 20.69 -12.05
N ASN A 287 -4.66 20.80 -13.31
CA ASN A 287 -3.53 21.62 -13.69
C ASN A 287 -3.89 23.12 -13.67
N GLN A 288 -2.91 24.00 -13.91
CA GLN A 288 -3.14 25.46 -13.92
C GLN A 288 -4.16 25.91 -14.97
N ASN A 289 -4.31 25.18 -16.06
CA ASN A 289 -5.24 25.49 -17.14
C ASN A 289 -6.61 24.85 -16.97
N ASP A 290 -6.98 24.44 -15.75
CA ASP A 290 -8.22 23.73 -15.40
C ASP A 290 -8.37 22.34 -16.05
N GLY A 291 -7.32 21.81 -16.67
CA GLY A 291 -7.30 20.44 -17.18
C GLY A 291 -7.33 19.43 -16.03
N THR A 292 -8.13 18.39 -16.19
CA THR A 292 -8.28 17.32 -15.20
C THR A 292 -6.99 16.49 -15.09
N LEU A 293 -6.55 16.19 -13.86
CA LEU A 293 -5.43 15.30 -13.57
C LEU A 293 -5.97 13.93 -13.16
N SER A 294 -6.27 13.09 -14.15
CA SER A 294 -6.81 11.74 -13.97
C SER A 294 -5.70 10.73 -13.68
N ASN A 295 -5.99 9.76 -12.80
CA ASN A 295 -5.06 8.65 -12.48
C ASN A 295 -3.69 9.10 -11.96
N MET A 296 -3.64 10.26 -11.31
CA MET A 296 -2.40 10.84 -10.78
C MET A 296 -2.17 10.41 -9.34
N PRO A 297 -0.97 9.91 -9.02
CA PRO A 297 -0.59 9.62 -7.65
C PRO A 297 -0.43 10.93 -6.87
N TYR A 298 -0.90 10.94 -5.64
CA TYR A 298 -0.69 12.04 -4.70
C TYR A 298 -0.30 11.52 -3.33
N SER A 299 0.45 12.30 -2.58
CA SER A 299 0.69 12.09 -1.16
C SER A 299 0.11 13.23 -0.34
N LEU A 300 -0.07 12.95 0.94
CA LEU A 300 -0.51 13.90 1.95
C LEU A 300 0.51 13.93 3.09
N GLU A 301 0.82 15.11 3.58
CA GLU A 301 1.68 15.31 4.75
C GLU A 301 1.15 16.46 5.61
N ILE A 302 1.60 16.54 6.85
CA ILE A 302 1.40 17.74 7.68
C ILE A 302 2.45 18.78 7.25
N GLU A 303 2.06 20.05 7.25
CA GLU A 303 3.00 21.13 6.97
C GLU A 303 4.18 21.10 7.98
N ASN A 304 5.38 20.88 7.50
CA ASN A 304 6.60 20.65 8.29
C ASN A 304 6.53 19.41 9.22
N GLY A 305 5.73 18.43 8.87
CA GLY A 305 5.53 17.20 9.64
C GLY A 305 5.78 15.92 8.83
N GLY A 306 5.23 14.82 9.31
CA GLY A 306 5.33 13.50 8.70
C GLY A 306 4.25 13.25 7.62
N THR A 307 4.35 12.10 6.99
CA THR A 307 3.44 11.63 5.95
C THR A 307 2.11 11.15 6.55
N LEU A 308 0.99 11.56 5.94
CA LEU A 308 -0.37 11.18 6.32
C LEU A 308 -0.95 10.07 5.43
N GLY A 309 -0.38 9.86 4.24
CA GLY A 309 -0.88 8.87 3.31
C GLY A 309 -0.63 9.21 1.85
N PHE A 310 -1.18 8.39 0.99
CA PHE A 310 -1.12 8.60 -0.45
C PHE A 310 -2.32 7.93 -1.13
N GLY A 311 -2.60 8.33 -2.37
CA GLY A 311 -3.70 7.83 -3.17
C GLY A 311 -3.52 8.14 -4.64
N TRP A 312 -4.58 7.90 -5.41
CA TRP A 312 -4.68 8.27 -6.82
C TRP A 312 -5.97 9.05 -7.04
N SER A 313 -5.92 10.04 -7.91
CA SER A 313 -7.16 10.60 -8.47
C SER A 313 -7.82 9.56 -9.38
N ASP A 314 -9.15 9.58 -9.47
CA ASP A 314 -9.89 8.73 -10.39
C ASP A 314 -9.80 9.25 -11.84
N GLU A 315 -10.53 8.62 -12.76
CA GLU A 315 -10.59 9.01 -14.17
C GLU A 315 -11.13 10.42 -14.40
N ASP A 316 -11.90 10.95 -13.47
CA ASP A 316 -12.44 12.32 -13.47
C ASP A 316 -11.51 13.31 -12.71
N GLY A 317 -10.35 12.87 -12.23
CA GLY A 317 -9.43 13.66 -11.42
C GLY A 317 -9.88 13.89 -9.98
N LYS A 318 -10.93 13.20 -9.53
CA LYS A 318 -11.43 13.32 -8.15
C LYS A 318 -10.56 12.54 -7.19
N PHE A 319 -10.43 13.05 -5.98
CA PHE A 319 -9.76 12.36 -4.89
C PHE A 319 -10.57 12.46 -3.60
N ASN A 320 -10.38 11.45 -2.76
CA ASN A 320 -10.87 11.42 -1.38
C ASN A 320 -9.69 11.15 -0.45
N ALA A 321 -9.63 11.86 0.67
CA ALA A 321 -8.56 11.70 1.63
C ALA A 321 -9.04 11.94 3.07
N ASN A 322 -8.36 11.34 4.03
CA ASN A 322 -8.47 11.73 5.43
C ASN A 322 -7.32 12.66 5.78
N VAL A 323 -7.61 13.78 6.42
CA VAL A 323 -6.62 14.75 6.89
C VAL A 323 -6.84 15.04 8.37
N PRO A 324 -5.79 15.40 9.13
CA PRO A 324 -5.95 15.80 10.52
C PRO A 324 -6.90 16.99 10.67
N GLN A 325 -7.76 16.91 11.68
CA GLN A 325 -8.65 18.00 12.05
C GLN A 325 -7.82 19.19 12.57
N ASP A 326 -8.20 20.39 12.15
CA ASP A 326 -7.63 21.68 12.59
C ASP A 326 -6.10 21.86 12.32
N LEU A 327 -5.50 21.02 11.45
CA LEU A 327 -4.11 21.17 11.01
C LEU A 327 -4.02 21.43 9.50
N ILE A 328 -2.98 22.17 9.10
CA ILE A 328 -2.67 22.40 7.70
C ILE A 328 -2.04 21.13 7.13
N SER A 329 -2.66 20.61 6.09
CA SER A 329 -2.12 19.48 5.33
C SER A 329 -1.64 19.96 3.96
N ILE A 330 -0.61 19.32 3.45
CA ILE A 330 -0.07 19.54 2.10
C ILE A 330 -0.46 18.33 1.24
N ILE A 331 -1.09 18.59 0.11
CA ILE A 331 -1.24 17.60 -0.95
C ILE A 331 -0.13 17.81 -1.98
N LYS A 332 0.58 16.73 -2.30
CA LYS A 332 1.61 16.71 -3.35
C LYS A 332 1.15 15.75 -4.44
N VAL A 333 1.15 16.19 -5.68
CA VAL A 333 1.02 15.31 -6.83
C VAL A 333 2.40 14.83 -7.21
N LEU A 334 2.57 13.52 -7.29
CA LEU A 334 3.88 12.89 -7.41
C LEU A 334 4.25 12.75 -8.89
N ASP A 335 5.46 13.17 -9.23
CA ASP A 335 6.02 13.05 -10.57
C ASP A 335 6.93 11.83 -10.68
N GLU A 336 6.54 10.89 -11.52
CA GLU A 336 7.34 9.70 -11.77
C GLU A 336 8.59 9.98 -12.65
N CYS A 337 8.76 11.19 -13.20
CA CYS A 337 9.86 11.50 -14.12
C CYS A 337 11.11 12.07 -13.44
N ASN A 338 10.93 12.95 -12.47
CA ASN A 338 12.04 13.72 -11.89
C ASN A 338 11.95 13.83 -10.36
N ASP A 339 11.05 13.12 -9.70
CA ASP A 339 10.74 13.27 -8.27
C ASP A 339 10.37 14.73 -7.89
N ILE A 340 9.87 15.50 -8.86
CA ILE A 340 9.43 16.87 -8.61
C ILE A 340 8.02 16.83 -8.04
N ASP A 341 7.90 17.23 -6.80
CA ASP A 341 6.63 17.37 -6.12
C ASP A 341 5.94 18.68 -6.53
N TYR A 342 4.72 18.55 -7.00
CA TYR A 342 3.81 19.69 -7.12
C TYR A 342 2.94 19.73 -5.89
N SER A 343 2.98 20.81 -5.12
CA SER A 343 2.30 20.86 -3.84
C SER A 343 1.38 22.05 -3.70
N THR A 344 0.31 21.87 -2.95
CA THR A 344 -0.56 22.94 -2.47
C THR A 344 -1.08 22.63 -1.08
N ALA A 345 -1.36 23.68 -0.29
CA ALA A 345 -1.89 23.55 1.04
C ALA A 345 -3.40 23.30 1.01
N ILE A 346 -3.85 22.32 1.80
CA ILE A 346 -5.22 22.20 2.28
C ILE A 346 -5.24 22.89 3.64
N GLY A 347 -6.01 23.97 3.77
CA GLY A 347 -6.08 24.73 5.02
C GLY A 347 -6.57 23.88 6.20
N ALA A 348 -6.39 24.37 7.40
CA ALA A 348 -6.92 23.75 8.61
C ALA A 348 -8.46 23.69 8.55
N LEU A 349 -9.02 22.50 8.57
CA LEU A 349 -10.45 22.23 8.47
C LEU A 349 -10.94 21.53 9.72
N SER A 350 -12.14 21.89 10.21
CA SER A 350 -12.70 21.33 11.44
C SER A 350 -13.82 20.30 11.21
N MET A 351 -14.26 20.09 9.97
CA MET A 351 -15.32 19.14 9.59
C MET A 351 -15.10 18.62 8.18
N ASP A 352 -15.77 17.52 7.85
CA ASP A 352 -15.79 16.96 6.50
C ASP A 352 -16.08 18.02 5.45
N SER A 353 -15.25 18.11 4.41
CA SER A 353 -15.26 19.23 3.49
C SER A 353 -15.08 18.82 2.04
N GLN A 354 -15.76 19.55 1.16
CA GLN A 354 -15.50 19.53 -0.27
C GLN A 354 -14.58 20.71 -0.59
N ILE A 355 -13.37 20.41 -1.04
CA ILE A 355 -12.46 21.46 -1.53
C ILE A 355 -12.56 21.54 -3.05
N SER A 356 -12.83 22.74 -3.55
CA SER A 356 -12.94 22.93 -4.99
C SER A 356 -11.57 23.13 -5.61
N ASN A 357 -11.30 22.38 -6.69
CA ASN A 357 -10.17 22.55 -7.60
C ASN A 357 -8.81 22.74 -6.93
N VAL A 358 -8.22 21.66 -6.47
CA VAL A 358 -6.81 21.68 -6.04
C VAL A 358 -5.95 21.87 -7.28
N LYS A 359 -5.49 23.10 -7.51
CA LYS A 359 -4.65 23.45 -8.65
C LYS A 359 -3.19 23.18 -8.34
N ILE A 360 -2.58 22.33 -9.14
CA ILE A 360 -1.18 21.97 -9.07
C ILE A 360 -0.40 22.83 -10.07
N ASN A 361 0.64 23.47 -9.58
CA ASN A 361 1.44 24.44 -10.34
C ASN A 361 2.44 23.76 -11.28
N ASN A 362 1.97 22.91 -12.16
CA ASN A 362 2.72 22.53 -13.36
C ASN A 362 1.80 22.01 -14.45
N SER A 363 2.08 22.33 -15.67
CA SER A 363 1.17 22.06 -16.76
C SER A 363 1.81 21.55 -18.02
N SER A 364 3.13 21.57 -18.12
CA SER A 364 3.75 21.43 -19.44
C SER A 364 4.07 19.99 -19.84
N ASP A 365 4.12 19.07 -18.87
CA ASP A 365 4.68 17.74 -19.12
C ASP A 365 3.63 16.62 -19.14
N PHE A 366 2.34 16.96 -18.94
CA PHE A 366 1.26 16.00 -19.01
C PHE A 366 0.61 15.98 -20.39
N SER A 367 0.51 14.77 -20.95
CA SER A 367 -0.28 14.49 -22.15
C SER A 367 -1.56 13.74 -21.74
N HIS A 368 -2.71 14.20 -22.23
CA HIS A 368 -3.95 13.45 -22.14
C HIS A 368 -4.02 12.49 -23.33
N ILE A 369 -4.14 11.18 -23.04
CA ILE A 369 -4.27 10.15 -24.06
C ILE A 369 -5.63 9.49 -23.95
N SER A 370 -6.29 9.31 -25.08
CA SER A 370 -7.59 8.63 -25.17
C SER A 370 -7.72 7.80 -26.45
N GLY A 371 -8.63 6.82 -26.44
CA GLY A 371 -8.90 6.01 -27.62
C GLY A 371 -9.98 4.94 -27.40
N THR A 372 -10.28 4.20 -28.44
CA THR A 372 -11.28 3.12 -28.45
C THR A 372 -10.63 1.80 -28.85
N LEU A 373 -11.00 0.74 -28.17
CA LEU A 373 -10.45 -0.60 -28.35
C LEU A 373 -11.51 -1.54 -28.89
N LEU A 374 -11.24 -2.11 -30.05
CA LEU A 374 -12.15 -3.03 -30.74
C LEU A 374 -11.57 -4.45 -30.74
N ASN A 375 -12.41 -5.43 -30.48
CA ASN A 375 -12.06 -6.84 -30.68
C ASN A 375 -12.04 -7.21 -32.18
N CYS A 376 -11.64 -8.44 -32.50
CA CYS A 376 -11.56 -8.91 -33.89
C CYS A 376 -12.90 -8.89 -34.65
N GLY A 377 -14.00 -8.81 -33.96
CA GLY A 377 -15.33 -8.68 -34.54
C GLY A 377 -15.80 -7.24 -34.75
N GLY A 378 -14.95 -6.25 -34.45
CA GLY A 378 -15.28 -4.83 -34.55
C GLY A 378 -16.21 -4.32 -33.44
N ASN A 379 -16.35 -5.08 -32.33
CA ASN A 379 -17.13 -4.65 -31.18
C ASN A 379 -16.18 -4.13 -30.09
N ASN A 380 -16.68 -3.26 -29.22
CA ASN A 380 -15.92 -2.75 -28.08
C ASN A 380 -15.42 -3.90 -27.21
N VAL A 381 -14.16 -3.83 -26.82
CA VAL A 381 -13.58 -4.74 -25.81
C VAL A 381 -14.20 -4.40 -24.46
N GLN A 382 -14.82 -5.37 -23.80
CA GLN A 382 -15.60 -5.12 -22.59
C GLN A 382 -14.74 -4.87 -21.36
N THR A 383 -13.60 -5.54 -21.27
CA THR A 383 -12.73 -5.46 -20.08
C THR A 383 -11.28 -5.67 -20.48
N GLY A 384 -10.42 -4.78 -20.06
CA GLY A 384 -9.01 -4.90 -20.32
C GLY A 384 -8.20 -3.73 -19.79
N TYR A 385 -7.01 -3.59 -20.29
CA TYR A 385 -6.11 -2.50 -19.94
C TYR A 385 -5.18 -2.16 -21.11
N ILE A 386 -4.61 -0.96 -21.04
CA ILE A 386 -3.51 -0.58 -21.93
C ILE A 386 -2.25 -0.34 -21.11
N ILE A 387 -1.13 -0.64 -21.72
CA ILE A 387 0.20 -0.27 -21.25
C ILE A 387 0.76 0.77 -22.21
N ILE A 388 1.17 1.91 -21.66
CA ILE A 388 1.89 2.94 -22.43
C ILE A 388 3.31 3.03 -21.86
N SER A 389 4.29 2.77 -22.67
CA SER A 389 5.70 2.85 -22.32
C SER A 389 6.33 4.11 -22.88
N VAL A 390 6.83 4.98 -22.00
CA VAL A 390 7.57 6.20 -22.33
C VAL A 390 8.98 6.03 -21.77
N ASN A 391 9.96 5.75 -22.62
CA ASN A 391 11.29 5.36 -22.21
C ASN A 391 11.26 4.11 -21.29
N SER A 392 11.77 4.20 -20.08
CA SER A 392 11.71 3.12 -19.07
C SER A 392 10.47 3.17 -18.18
N LYS A 393 9.60 4.16 -18.34
CA LYS A 393 8.39 4.35 -17.54
C LYS A 393 7.20 3.63 -18.14
N ILE A 394 6.39 3.00 -17.30
CA ILE A 394 5.21 2.26 -17.72
C ILE A 394 3.98 2.88 -17.07
N TYR A 395 3.06 3.33 -17.90
CA TYR A 395 1.74 3.80 -17.50
C TYR A 395 0.72 2.72 -17.82
N PHE A 396 -0.18 2.56 -16.88
CA PHE A 396 -1.20 1.53 -16.93
C PHE A 396 -2.57 2.17 -16.82
N PHE A 397 -3.46 1.88 -17.78
CA PHE A 397 -4.82 2.39 -17.78
C PHE A 397 -5.80 1.24 -18.01
N PRO A 398 -6.59 0.89 -17.00
CA PRO A 398 -7.71 -0.03 -17.19
C PRO A 398 -8.82 0.64 -18.00
N PHE A 399 -9.64 -0.16 -18.65
CA PHE A 399 -10.80 0.32 -19.36
C PHE A 399 -11.98 -0.64 -19.25
N SER A 400 -13.19 -0.11 -19.48
CA SER A 400 -14.41 -0.86 -19.69
C SER A 400 -15.13 -0.30 -20.91
N ASP A 401 -15.93 -1.17 -21.60
CA ASP A 401 -16.69 -0.79 -22.81
C ASP A 401 -15.85 -0.18 -23.94
N GLY A 402 -14.59 -0.59 -24.03
CA GLY A 402 -13.68 -0.25 -25.11
C GLY A 402 -13.10 1.17 -25.09
N PHE A 403 -13.52 2.03 -24.18
CA PHE A 403 -12.99 3.37 -24.09
C PHE A 403 -11.93 3.48 -22.98
N PHE A 404 -10.81 4.11 -23.28
CA PHE A 404 -9.81 4.47 -22.31
C PHE A 404 -9.43 5.94 -22.39
N GLN A 405 -9.07 6.52 -21.28
CA GLN A 405 -8.44 7.84 -21.19
C GLN A 405 -7.55 7.91 -19.96
N GLY A 406 -6.56 8.79 -20.01
CA GLY A 406 -5.67 9.04 -18.86
C GLY A 406 -4.62 10.08 -19.18
N ASN A 407 -3.92 10.52 -18.13
CA ASN A 407 -2.80 11.42 -18.26
C ASN A 407 -1.50 10.66 -18.04
N ILE A 408 -0.51 10.95 -18.87
CA ILE A 408 0.85 10.49 -18.68
C ILE A 408 1.78 11.68 -18.54
N ASN A 409 2.81 11.57 -17.71
CA ASN A 409 3.91 12.51 -17.77
C ASN A 409 4.91 12.04 -18.84
N THR A 410 5.13 12.88 -19.83
CA THR A 410 5.97 12.53 -20.97
C THR A 410 7.46 12.57 -20.67
N CYS A 411 7.84 13.13 -19.53
CA CYS A 411 9.24 13.35 -19.18
C CYS A 411 10.01 14.08 -20.30
N ASN A 412 9.36 15.05 -20.94
CA ASN A 412 9.86 15.79 -22.10
C ASN A 412 10.12 14.93 -23.36
N LEU A 413 9.52 13.76 -23.45
CA LEU A 413 9.61 12.90 -24.63
C LEU A 413 8.36 13.06 -25.50
N SER A 414 8.55 12.91 -26.80
CA SER A 414 7.50 13.09 -27.80
C SER A 414 7.00 11.78 -28.40
N SER A 415 7.42 10.63 -27.88
CA SER A 415 7.02 9.33 -28.39
C SER A 415 6.82 8.31 -27.29
N ALA A 416 5.84 7.41 -27.51
CA ALA A 416 5.54 6.29 -26.62
C ALA A 416 5.16 5.05 -27.43
N THR A 417 5.17 3.89 -26.77
CA THR A 417 4.64 2.66 -27.33
C THR A 417 3.40 2.26 -26.51
N LEU A 418 2.29 1.96 -27.19
CA LEU A 418 1.06 1.49 -26.57
C LEU A 418 0.81 0.02 -26.95
N VAL A 419 0.43 -0.80 -25.99
CA VAL A 419 -0.11 -2.16 -26.18
C VAL A 419 -1.40 -2.28 -25.39
N ALA A 420 -2.46 -2.74 -26.05
CA ALA A 420 -3.77 -2.97 -25.43
C ALA A 420 -4.01 -4.47 -25.20
N TYR A 421 -4.69 -4.79 -24.11
CA TYR A 421 -5.02 -6.16 -23.70
C TYR A 421 -6.51 -6.33 -23.49
N ASP A 422 -7.11 -7.33 -24.17
CA ASP A 422 -8.46 -7.83 -23.92
C ASP A 422 -8.38 -9.02 -22.97
N VAL A 423 -8.64 -8.77 -21.69
CA VAL A 423 -8.55 -9.79 -20.63
C VAL A 423 -9.63 -10.86 -20.80
N GLY A 424 -10.83 -10.47 -21.27
CA GLY A 424 -11.95 -11.39 -21.47
C GLY A 424 -11.68 -12.45 -22.51
N ASN A 425 -10.93 -12.12 -23.56
CA ASN A 425 -10.62 -13.00 -24.68
C ASN A 425 -9.14 -13.45 -24.73
N SER A 426 -8.33 -13.04 -23.75
CA SER A 426 -6.88 -13.31 -23.72
C SER A 426 -6.17 -12.90 -25.01
N LYS A 427 -6.46 -11.70 -25.49
CA LYS A 427 -5.95 -11.10 -26.73
C LYS A 427 -5.21 -9.80 -26.44
N LYS A 428 -4.29 -9.43 -27.35
CA LYS A 428 -3.59 -8.14 -27.29
C LYS A 428 -3.54 -7.47 -28.67
N SER A 429 -3.19 -6.20 -28.68
CA SER A 429 -2.88 -5.46 -29.91
C SER A 429 -1.44 -5.69 -30.36
N GLU A 430 -1.13 -5.41 -31.62
CA GLU A 430 0.24 -5.08 -32.00
C GLU A 430 0.69 -3.83 -31.24
N PRO A 431 2.01 -3.68 -30.98
CA PRO A 431 2.55 -2.46 -30.40
C PRO A 431 2.34 -1.26 -31.33
N LEU A 432 1.64 -0.24 -30.85
CA LEU A 432 1.39 1.02 -31.56
C LEU A 432 2.38 2.08 -31.12
N GLN A 433 3.12 2.65 -32.08
CA GLN A 433 3.97 3.81 -31.82
C GLN A 433 3.13 5.09 -31.85
N LEU A 434 3.21 5.88 -30.81
CA LEU A 434 2.49 7.13 -30.66
C LEU A 434 3.44 8.32 -30.71
N GLU A 435 3.06 9.36 -31.43
CA GLU A 435 3.59 10.70 -31.23
C GLU A 435 2.78 11.38 -30.14
N ILE A 436 3.46 11.82 -29.10
CA ILE A 436 2.81 12.39 -27.91
C ILE A 436 2.72 13.91 -28.07
N ASN A 437 1.48 14.40 -27.95
CA ASN A 437 1.14 15.81 -27.89
C ASN A 437 0.40 16.09 -26.58
N ALA A 438 0.10 17.36 -26.28
CA ALA A 438 -0.67 17.72 -25.08
C ALA A 438 -2.02 16.98 -25.01
N ILE A 439 -2.63 16.72 -26.16
CA ILE A 439 -3.79 15.83 -26.33
C ILE A 439 -3.45 14.85 -27.44
N THR A 440 -3.52 13.56 -27.16
CA THR A 440 -3.21 12.47 -28.10
C THR A 440 -4.44 11.54 -28.20
N GLU A 441 -5.12 11.59 -29.32
CA GLU A 441 -6.20 10.67 -29.65
C GLU A 441 -5.67 9.54 -30.52
N THR A 442 -5.71 8.31 -30.00
CA THR A 442 -5.19 7.13 -30.73
C THR A 442 -6.13 6.61 -31.82
N GLY A 443 -7.40 7.05 -31.78
CA GLY A 443 -8.45 6.47 -32.63
C GLY A 443 -8.82 5.05 -32.16
N GLU A 444 -9.22 4.21 -33.14
CA GLU A 444 -9.60 2.81 -32.92
C GLU A 444 -8.37 1.90 -32.97
N ILE A 445 -8.20 1.06 -31.96
CA ILE A 445 -7.12 0.08 -31.86
C ILE A 445 -7.73 -1.33 -31.86
N SER A 446 -7.27 -2.18 -32.77
CA SER A 446 -7.69 -3.58 -32.83
C SER A 446 -6.91 -4.46 -31.88
N VAL A 447 -7.61 -5.26 -31.06
CA VAL A 447 -7.04 -6.16 -30.05
C VAL A 447 -7.35 -7.60 -30.48
N CYS A 448 -6.45 -8.19 -31.30
CA CYS A 448 -6.75 -9.42 -32.05
C CYS A 448 -5.69 -10.53 -31.96
N PHE A 449 -4.56 -10.32 -31.35
CA PHE A 449 -3.41 -11.25 -31.37
C PHE A 449 -3.28 -12.08 -30.11
#